data_57b3fa0d82a59e92d245827e02f0804a
#
_entry.id   57b3fa0d82a59e92d245827e02f0804a
#
_cell.length_a   1.000
_cell.length_b   1.000
_cell.length_c   1.000
_cell.angle_alpha   90.00
_cell.angle_beta   90.00
_cell.angle_gamma   90.00
#
_symmetry.space_group_name_H-M   'P 1'
#
loop_
_entity.id
_entity.type
_entity.pdbx_description
1 polymer ?
#
loop_
_entity_poly.entity_id
_entity_poly.type
_entity_poly.pdbx_seq_one_letter_code
_entity_poly.pdbx_strand_id
1 'polypeptide(L)'
;TAYRRQRQMCIRDRIKALKDMKVMGEYYGLDLSRPAYTAQEAVQWVYMAYLAAVKEQDGAAMSLGNVSSFLDIYMEYELSKGTITESFAQELIDQFVIKLRMVRHLRMQSYNDIFAGDPTWVTESLGGRLNDGRTKVTKTSFRFLQTLYNLGPSPEPNLTVLWSPELPEGFKEFCAKVSIDTSSIQYENDDLMREVRQSDDYGIACCVSYQEIGKQIQFFGARCNLAKALLLAINGGRCENTGTVMVKNIPVLTSDTLKFEEVMDNYKKVLIEIARVYNEAMNIIHYMHDKYYYEKAQMALVDTNPRINLAYGVAGLSIALDSLSAIKYAKVTARRNDIGLTEGFDIEGEFPCFGNDNDKVDHLGVDLVY
;
A
#
# COMPACT_ATOMS: atom_id res chain seq x y z
N THR A 1 8.85 46.09 10.41
CA THR A 1 7.98 45.96 9.26
C THR A 1 7.18 44.65 9.34
N ALA A 2 6.12 44.49 8.55
CA ALA A 2 5.19 43.33 8.60
C ALA A 2 5.90 41.97 8.53
N TYR A 3 6.89 41.80 7.65
CA TYR A 3 7.69 40.59 7.51
C TYR A 3 8.43 40.19 8.81
N ARG A 4 8.96 41.19 9.53
CA ARG A 4 9.66 40.92 10.81
C ARG A 4 8.69 40.53 11.91
N ARG A 5 7.47 41.09 11.94
CA ARG A 5 6.40 40.71 12.87
C ARG A 5 5.89 39.28 12.57
N GLN A 6 5.68 38.97 11.30
CA GLN A 6 5.26 37.61 10.88
C GLN A 6 6.31 36.58 11.26
N ARG A 7 7.60 36.85 11.06
CA ARG A 7 8.69 35.94 11.47
C ARG A 7 8.77 35.77 12.99
N GLN A 8 8.52 36.81 13.76
CA GLN A 8 8.46 36.75 15.23
C GLN A 8 7.23 35.94 15.71
N MET A 9 6.08 36.10 15.06
CA MET A 9 4.89 35.29 15.36
C MET A 9 5.18 33.78 15.11
N CYS A 10 5.72 33.45 13.94
CA CYS A 10 6.09 32.04 13.63
C CYS A 10 7.06 31.43 14.65
N ILE A 11 8.04 32.19 15.14
CA ILE A 11 8.97 31.72 16.17
C ILE A 11 8.25 31.49 17.51
N ARG A 12 7.38 32.39 17.91
CA ARG A 12 6.59 32.26 19.17
C ARG A 12 5.66 31.05 19.10
N ASP A 13 5.00 30.83 17.96
CA ASP A 13 4.11 29.71 17.75
C ASP A 13 4.87 28.36 17.82
N ARG A 14 6.06 28.29 17.23
CA ARG A 14 6.93 27.12 17.32
C ARG A 14 7.40 26.85 18.76
N ILE A 15 7.80 27.91 19.48
CA ILE A 15 8.18 27.78 20.89
C ILE A 15 6.99 27.30 21.72
N LYS A 16 5.80 27.81 21.45
CA LYS A 16 4.57 27.37 22.11
C LYS A 16 4.31 25.88 21.82
N ALA A 17 4.36 25.47 20.55
CA ALA A 17 4.16 24.11 20.13
C ALA A 17 5.15 23.13 20.81
N LEU A 18 6.44 23.51 20.91
CA LEU A 18 7.43 22.70 21.63
C LEU A 18 7.12 22.57 23.13
N LYS A 19 6.63 23.64 23.76
CA LYS A 19 6.19 23.61 25.16
C LYS A 19 4.96 22.73 25.33
N ASP A 20 4.00 22.81 24.42
CA ASP A 20 2.78 21.99 24.43
C ASP A 20 3.13 20.51 24.23
N MET A 21 4.09 20.19 23.32
CA MET A 21 4.62 18.84 23.15
C MET A 21 5.29 18.33 24.43
N LYS A 22 6.05 19.16 25.12
CA LYS A 22 6.68 18.77 26.39
C LYS A 22 5.62 18.43 27.44
N VAL A 23 4.58 19.25 27.60
CA VAL A 23 3.45 18.98 28.51
C VAL A 23 2.72 17.68 28.11
N MET A 24 2.50 17.47 26.83
CA MET A 24 1.93 16.22 26.31
C MET A 24 2.80 15.02 26.69
N GLY A 25 4.12 15.11 26.49
CA GLY A 25 5.05 14.06 26.87
C GLY A 25 5.00 13.75 28.35
N GLU A 26 5.05 14.78 29.22
CA GLU A 26 4.95 14.64 30.68
C GLU A 26 3.66 13.93 31.11
N TYR A 27 2.52 14.22 30.45
CA TYR A 27 1.25 13.56 30.69
C TYR A 27 1.31 12.05 30.42
N TYR A 28 2.10 11.61 29.45
CA TYR A 28 2.32 10.20 29.10
C TYR A 28 3.57 9.61 29.76
N GLY A 29 4.19 10.30 30.72
CA GLY A 29 5.38 9.83 31.39
C GLY A 29 6.66 9.87 30.56
N LEU A 30 6.70 10.74 29.52
CA LEU A 30 7.82 10.86 28.59
C LEU A 30 8.50 12.22 28.68
N ASP A 31 9.82 12.22 28.62
CA ASP A 31 10.59 13.43 28.38
C ASP A 31 10.91 13.57 26.87
N LEU A 32 10.07 14.31 26.16
CA LEU A 32 10.24 14.57 24.71
C LEU A 32 11.39 15.55 24.39
N SER A 33 12.14 16.03 25.38
CA SER A 33 13.31 16.89 25.15
C SER A 33 14.61 16.11 24.89
N ARG A 34 14.58 14.79 25.01
CA ARG A 34 15.72 13.88 24.85
C ARG A 34 15.33 12.62 24.07
N PRO A 35 16.29 11.85 23.53
CA PRO A 35 16.04 10.53 22.99
C PRO A 35 15.44 9.58 24.03
N ALA A 36 14.76 8.53 23.55
CA ALA A 36 14.29 7.43 24.41
C ALA A 36 15.47 6.71 25.08
N TYR A 37 15.30 6.27 26.34
CA TYR A 37 16.28 5.46 27.06
C TYR A 37 15.73 4.06 27.41
N THR A 38 14.41 3.91 27.45
CA THR A 38 13.75 2.64 27.76
C THR A 38 12.96 2.13 26.56
N ALA A 39 12.68 0.83 26.56
CA ALA A 39 11.82 0.21 25.54
C ALA A 39 10.43 0.85 25.50
N GLN A 40 9.86 1.13 26.68
CA GLN A 40 8.55 1.80 26.78
C GLN A 40 8.58 3.21 26.19
N GLU A 41 9.63 3.99 26.47
CA GLU A 41 9.81 5.31 25.84
C GLU A 41 9.96 5.19 24.34
N ALA A 42 10.75 4.23 23.85
CA ALA A 42 10.97 4.04 22.40
C ALA A 42 9.68 3.69 21.68
N VAL A 43 8.89 2.75 22.20
CA VAL A 43 7.56 2.41 21.64
C VAL A 43 6.65 3.62 21.61
N GLN A 44 6.61 4.39 22.69
CA GLN A 44 5.74 5.57 22.79
C GLN A 44 6.21 6.70 21.85
N TRP A 45 7.52 6.88 21.64
CA TRP A 45 8.08 7.82 20.66
C TRP A 45 7.65 7.46 19.23
N VAL A 46 7.78 6.18 18.85
CA VAL A 46 7.34 5.69 17.54
C VAL A 46 5.85 5.97 17.35
N TYR A 47 5.04 5.68 18.38
CA TYR A 47 3.59 5.92 18.30
C TYR A 47 3.24 7.40 18.14
N MET A 48 3.90 8.30 18.88
CA MET A 48 3.67 9.74 18.75
C MET A 48 4.10 10.29 17.38
N ALA A 49 5.23 9.82 16.86
CA ALA A 49 5.69 10.17 15.51
C ALA A 49 4.69 9.68 14.45
N TYR A 50 4.18 8.45 14.59
CA TYR A 50 3.14 7.90 13.74
C TYR A 50 1.87 8.75 13.77
N LEU A 51 1.38 9.14 14.95
CA LEU A 51 0.18 9.99 15.08
C LEU A 51 0.38 11.35 14.41
N ALA A 52 1.54 11.96 14.57
CA ALA A 52 1.86 13.23 13.92
C ALA A 52 1.84 13.10 12.39
N ALA A 53 2.44 12.03 11.85
CA ALA A 53 2.48 11.75 10.44
C ALA A 53 1.08 11.45 9.86
N VAL A 54 0.27 10.62 10.52
CA VAL A 54 -1.12 10.34 10.10
C VAL A 54 -1.97 11.61 10.13
N LYS A 55 -1.82 12.42 11.18
CA LYS A 55 -2.57 13.67 11.31
C LYS A 55 -2.25 14.65 10.21
N GLU A 56 -0.99 14.72 9.81
CA GLU A 56 -0.57 15.62 8.74
C GLU A 56 -0.97 15.12 7.36
N GLN A 57 -0.78 13.83 7.12
CA GLN A 57 -1.16 13.19 5.86
C GLN A 57 -2.66 13.30 5.61
N ASP A 58 -3.48 13.27 6.67
CA ASP A 58 -4.94 13.22 6.62
C ASP A 58 -5.43 12.18 5.61
N GLY A 59 -4.75 11.04 5.59
CA GLY A 59 -4.92 9.98 4.61
C GLY A 59 -4.62 8.60 5.17
N ALA A 60 -4.71 7.63 4.29
CA ALA A 60 -4.40 6.24 4.57
C ALA A 60 -3.11 5.81 3.87
N ALA A 61 -2.63 4.60 4.21
CA ALA A 61 -1.45 3.97 3.65
C ALA A 61 -0.14 4.59 4.17
N MET A 62 0.25 4.17 5.36
CA MET A 62 1.51 4.58 5.99
C MET A 62 2.38 3.36 6.29
N SER A 63 3.67 3.49 6.08
CA SER A 63 4.65 2.49 6.52
C SER A 63 5.32 2.93 7.82
N LEU A 64 5.40 2.01 8.77
CA LEU A 64 6.31 2.15 9.93
C LEU A 64 7.75 1.79 9.54
N GLY A 65 7.96 1.22 8.35
CA GLY A 65 9.22 0.62 7.96
C GLY A 65 9.46 -0.70 8.68
N ASN A 66 10.62 -0.87 9.29
CA ASN A 66 11.01 -2.04 10.07
C ASN A 66 11.29 -1.62 11.53
N VAL A 67 10.26 -1.12 12.23
CA VAL A 67 10.42 -0.66 13.62
C VAL A 67 10.65 -1.80 14.58
N SER A 68 10.32 -3.04 14.23
CA SER A 68 10.63 -4.23 15.02
C SER A 68 12.14 -4.36 15.28
N SER A 69 12.98 -4.14 14.27
CA SER A 69 14.44 -4.16 14.44
C SER A 69 14.95 -3.01 15.30
N PHE A 70 14.35 -1.83 15.17
CA PHE A 70 14.70 -0.67 15.98
C PHE A 70 14.31 -0.85 17.45
N LEU A 71 13.08 -1.28 17.71
CA LEU A 71 12.58 -1.48 19.08
C LEU A 71 13.29 -2.62 19.81
N ASP A 72 13.76 -3.62 19.06
CA ASP A 72 14.51 -4.75 19.63
C ASP A 72 15.81 -4.31 20.32
N ILE A 73 16.45 -3.25 19.81
CA ILE A 73 17.68 -2.69 20.44
C ILE A 73 17.41 -2.30 21.90
N TYR A 74 16.31 -1.62 22.15
CA TYR A 74 15.92 -1.18 23.50
C TYR A 74 15.47 -2.36 24.36
N MET A 75 14.65 -3.25 23.79
CA MET A 75 14.14 -4.41 24.50
C MET A 75 15.24 -5.36 24.94
N GLU A 76 16.15 -5.73 24.04
CA GLU A 76 17.26 -6.64 24.36
C GLU A 76 18.25 -5.99 25.34
N TYR A 77 18.46 -4.68 25.25
CA TYR A 77 19.25 -3.96 26.23
C TYR A 77 18.65 -4.07 27.64
N GLU A 78 17.37 -3.78 27.81
CA GLU A 78 16.70 -3.83 29.12
C GLU A 78 16.53 -5.26 29.63
N LEU A 79 16.24 -6.23 28.76
CA LEU A 79 16.20 -7.65 29.09
C LEU A 79 17.57 -8.13 29.60
N SER A 80 18.66 -7.72 28.96
CA SER A 80 20.03 -8.05 29.39
C SER A 80 20.39 -7.49 30.76
N LYS A 81 19.77 -6.38 31.14
CA LYS A 81 19.92 -5.75 32.47
C LYS A 81 18.95 -6.31 33.51
N GLY A 82 17.98 -7.10 33.09
CA GLY A 82 16.91 -7.60 33.98
C GLY A 82 15.95 -6.51 34.46
N THR A 83 15.91 -5.36 33.77
CA THR A 83 14.98 -4.26 34.11
C THR A 83 13.58 -4.50 33.59
N ILE A 84 13.43 -5.31 32.55
CA ILE A 84 12.14 -5.80 32.04
C ILE A 84 12.17 -7.32 31.88
N THR A 85 10.98 -7.93 31.75
CA THR A 85 10.79 -9.35 31.46
C THR A 85 10.37 -9.56 30.00
N GLU A 86 10.52 -10.79 29.47
CA GLU A 86 10.02 -11.15 28.15
C GLU A 86 8.50 -10.92 28.02
N SER A 87 7.74 -11.21 29.08
CA SER A 87 6.31 -10.93 29.11
C SER A 87 5.99 -9.44 29.00
N PHE A 88 6.75 -8.59 29.69
CA PHE A 88 6.58 -7.14 29.58
C PHE A 88 6.98 -6.60 28.21
N ALA A 89 8.06 -7.13 27.60
CA ALA A 89 8.46 -6.78 26.24
C ALA A 89 7.35 -7.14 25.23
N GLN A 90 6.70 -8.31 25.38
CA GLN A 90 5.55 -8.68 24.55
C GLN A 90 4.36 -7.74 24.80
N GLU A 91 4.06 -7.43 26.08
CA GLU A 91 2.97 -6.51 26.43
C GLU A 91 3.13 -5.13 25.80
N LEU A 92 4.35 -4.59 25.74
CA LEU A 92 4.62 -3.30 25.10
C LEU A 92 4.25 -3.33 23.59
N ILE A 93 4.55 -4.43 22.89
CA ILE A 93 4.19 -4.59 21.49
C ILE A 93 2.68 -4.81 21.34
N ASP A 94 2.05 -5.61 22.20
CA ASP A 94 0.60 -5.80 22.19
C ASP A 94 -0.13 -4.45 22.38
N GLN A 95 0.28 -3.65 23.35
CA GLN A 95 -0.28 -2.32 23.57
C GLN A 95 -0.06 -1.37 22.41
N PHE A 96 1.12 -1.44 21.76
CA PHE A 96 1.40 -0.66 20.55
C PHE A 96 0.46 -1.03 19.42
N VAL A 97 0.27 -2.31 19.17
CA VAL A 97 -0.66 -2.81 18.13
C VAL A 97 -2.11 -2.43 18.44
N ILE A 98 -2.55 -2.51 19.72
CA ILE A 98 -3.88 -2.02 20.13
C ILE A 98 -4.04 -0.54 19.76
N LYS A 99 -3.05 0.29 20.08
CA LYS A 99 -3.07 1.73 19.77
C LYS A 99 -3.12 1.99 18.25
N LEU A 100 -2.39 1.22 17.44
CA LEU A 100 -2.47 1.31 15.97
C LEU A 100 -3.88 0.97 15.47
N ARG A 101 -4.51 -0.08 16.02
CA ARG A 101 -5.90 -0.47 15.69
C ARG A 101 -6.95 0.56 16.12
N MET A 102 -6.66 1.40 17.10
CA MET A 102 -7.57 2.44 17.57
C MET A 102 -7.54 3.70 16.70
N VAL A 103 -6.47 3.96 15.99
CA VAL A 103 -6.34 5.15 15.13
C VAL A 103 -7.22 4.98 13.90
N ARG A 104 -8.05 6.00 13.64
CA ARG A 104 -8.96 6.02 12.48
C ARG A 104 -8.73 7.27 11.66
N HIS A 105 -8.95 7.13 10.37
CA HIS A 105 -8.91 8.23 9.42
C HIS A 105 -10.33 8.56 8.95
N LEU A 106 -10.78 9.79 9.21
CA LEU A 106 -12.11 10.24 8.81
C LEU A 106 -12.22 10.33 7.29
N ARG A 107 -13.19 9.62 6.73
CA ARG A 107 -13.43 9.54 5.28
C ARG A 107 -14.87 9.90 4.93
N MET A 108 -15.09 10.24 3.66
CA MET A 108 -16.42 10.38 3.12
C MET A 108 -17.16 9.03 3.13
N GLN A 109 -18.48 9.06 3.29
CA GLN A 109 -19.34 7.87 3.33
C GLN A 109 -19.09 6.92 2.16
N SER A 110 -19.09 7.45 0.93
CA SER A 110 -18.87 6.66 -0.28
C SER A 110 -17.48 5.96 -0.32
N TYR A 111 -16.49 6.51 0.37
CA TYR A 111 -15.18 5.89 0.49
C TYR A 111 -15.19 4.76 1.52
N ASN A 112 -15.87 4.97 2.64
CA ASN A 112 -16.06 3.93 3.67
C ASN A 112 -16.83 2.72 3.12
N ASP A 113 -17.81 2.94 2.26
CA ASP A 113 -18.59 1.86 1.63
C ASP A 113 -17.70 0.95 0.76
N ILE A 114 -16.66 1.52 0.12
CA ILE A 114 -15.69 0.75 -0.69
C ILE A 114 -14.69 0.01 0.18
N PHE A 115 -14.21 0.63 1.27
CA PHE A 115 -13.09 0.12 2.06
C PHE A 115 -13.51 -0.48 3.41
N ALA A 116 -14.80 -0.69 3.64
CA ALA A 116 -15.36 -1.29 4.85
C ALA A 116 -14.88 -0.60 6.14
N GLY A 117 -14.90 0.73 6.18
CA GLY A 117 -14.51 1.53 7.33
C GLY A 117 -13.39 2.52 7.05
N ASP A 118 -12.75 2.96 8.10
CA ASP A 118 -11.76 4.05 8.12
C ASP A 118 -10.38 3.65 8.71
N PRO A 119 -9.81 2.49 8.36
CA PRO A 119 -8.48 2.09 8.81
C PRO A 119 -7.41 3.02 8.21
N THR A 120 -6.28 3.15 8.91
CA THR A 120 -5.14 3.93 8.41
C THR A 120 -4.24 3.13 7.47
N TRP A 121 -4.44 1.81 7.40
CA TRP A 121 -3.61 0.85 6.66
C TRP A 121 -2.12 1.04 6.92
N VAL A 122 -1.80 1.10 8.20
CA VAL A 122 -0.41 1.15 8.66
C VAL A 122 0.24 -0.23 8.46
N THR A 123 1.48 -0.23 7.98
CA THR A 123 2.23 -1.45 7.70
C THR A 123 3.51 -1.49 8.52
N GLU A 124 3.77 -2.62 9.16
CA GLU A 124 5.06 -3.00 9.73
C GLU A 124 5.72 -4.05 8.83
N SER A 125 6.95 -3.80 8.40
CA SER A 125 7.74 -4.74 7.61
C SER A 125 8.62 -5.58 8.52
N LEU A 126 8.47 -6.90 8.48
CA LEU A 126 9.16 -7.85 9.35
C LEU A 126 10.20 -8.66 8.58
N GLY A 127 11.34 -8.90 9.18
CA GLY A 127 12.40 -9.71 8.57
C GLY A 127 13.12 -8.97 7.45
N GLY A 128 13.45 -9.70 6.38
CA GLY A 128 14.33 -9.22 5.33
C GLY A 128 15.80 -9.38 5.66
N ARG A 129 16.67 -8.98 4.73
CA ARG A 129 18.12 -9.11 4.83
C ARG A 129 18.81 -7.78 4.55
N LEU A 130 20.01 -7.63 5.12
CA LEU A 130 20.94 -6.57 4.74
C LEU A 130 21.75 -6.99 3.49
N ASN A 131 22.28 -6.01 2.78
CA ASN A 131 23.13 -6.26 1.60
C ASN A 131 24.43 -7.02 1.94
N ASP A 132 24.86 -7.01 3.20
CA ASP A 132 25.99 -7.79 3.70
C ASP A 132 25.62 -9.25 4.06
N GLY A 133 24.39 -9.66 3.85
CA GLY A 133 23.91 -11.03 4.08
C GLY A 133 23.33 -11.28 5.47
N ARG A 134 23.45 -10.36 6.42
CA ARG A 134 22.82 -10.51 7.74
C ARG A 134 21.31 -10.41 7.65
N THR A 135 20.60 -11.14 8.51
CA THR A 135 19.15 -11.01 8.65
C THR A 135 18.77 -9.79 9.49
N LYS A 136 17.60 -9.19 9.18
CA LYS A 136 16.93 -8.20 10.03
C LYS A 136 15.90 -8.82 10.97
N VAL A 137 15.75 -10.14 10.98
CA VAL A 137 14.88 -10.85 11.92
C VAL A 137 15.41 -10.68 13.34
N THR A 138 14.56 -10.22 14.24
CA THR A 138 14.84 -10.04 15.66
C THR A 138 13.76 -10.74 16.50
N LYS A 139 13.96 -10.85 17.81
CA LYS A 139 12.90 -11.35 18.71
C LYS A 139 11.63 -10.51 18.62
N THR A 140 11.77 -9.21 18.42
CA THR A 140 10.62 -8.31 18.27
C THR A 140 9.86 -8.55 16.97
N SER A 141 10.49 -9.10 15.92
CA SER A 141 9.76 -9.59 14.74
C SER A 141 8.78 -10.72 15.12
N PHE A 142 9.20 -11.64 15.98
CA PHE A 142 8.30 -12.68 16.51
C PHE A 142 7.22 -12.10 17.43
N ARG A 143 7.56 -11.07 18.26
CA ARG A 143 6.58 -10.41 19.14
C ARG A 143 5.46 -9.75 18.32
N PHE A 144 5.76 -9.11 17.19
CA PHE A 144 4.73 -8.57 16.30
C PHE A 144 3.81 -9.67 15.74
N LEU A 145 4.37 -10.78 15.27
CA LEU A 145 3.57 -11.91 14.80
C LEU A 145 2.72 -12.51 15.92
N GLN A 146 3.27 -12.60 17.14
CA GLN A 146 2.57 -13.11 18.31
C GLN A 146 1.34 -12.27 18.68
N THR A 147 1.30 -10.97 18.32
CA THR A 147 0.12 -10.13 18.58
C THR A 147 -1.14 -10.68 17.89
N LEU A 148 -1.00 -11.40 16.78
CA LEU A 148 -2.14 -12.01 16.08
C LEU A 148 -2.82 -13.13 16.90
N TYR A 149 -2.06 -13.79 17.77
CA TYR A 149 -2.62 -14.74 18.73
C TYR A 149 -3.15 -14.04 19.97
N ASN A 150 -2.40 -13.07 20.53
CA ASN A 150 -2.76 -12.40 21.77
C ASN A 150 -4.00 -11.49 21.61
N LEU A 151 -4.12 -10.80 20.46
CA LEU A 151 -5.15 -9.79 20.20
C LEU A 151 -6.17 -10.24 19.14
N GLY A 152 -5.99 -11.40 18.57
CA GLY A 152 -6.77 -11.94 17.45
C GLY A 152 -6.35 -11.40 16.08
N PRO A 153 -6.71 -12.16 15.02
CA PRO A 153 -6.45 -11.79 13.64
C PRO A 153 -7.00 -10.41 13.28
N SER A 154 -6.25 -9.64 12.52
CA SER A 154 -6.68 -8.30 12.10
C SER A 154 -5.91 -7.87 10.84
N PRO A 155 -6.54 -7.13 9.93
CA PRO A 155 -5.86 -6.56 8.78
C PRO A 155 -4.96 -5.37 9.15
N GLU A 156 -5.05 -4.87 10.39
CA GLU A 156 -4.29 -3.70 10.83
C GLU A 156 -3.59 -3.96 12.18
N PRO A 157 -2.29 -3.65 12.29
CA PRO A 157 -1.40 -3.24 11.21
C PRO A 157 -1.24 -4.35 10.16
N ASN A 158 -1.03 -3.99 8.89
CA ASN A 158 -0.55 -4.95 7.91
C ASN A 158 0.83 -5.44 8.35
N LEU A 159 0.98 -6.74 8.59
CA LEU A 159 2.27 -7.34 8.87
C LEU A 159 2.81 -7.93 7.57
N THR A 160 3.84 -7.30 7.02
CA THR A 160 4.46 -7.71 5.77
C THR A 160 5.79 -8.36 6.04
N VAL A 161 5.90 -9.65 5.77
CA VAL A 161 7.16 -10.39 5.85
C VAL A 161 7.97 -10.14 4.58
N LEU A 162 9.14 -9.54 4.73
CA LEU A 162 10.12 -9.39 3.67
C LEU A 162 10.84 -10.73 3.51
N TRP A 163 10.33 -11.53 2.60
CA TRP A 163 10.67 -12.94 2.44
C TRP A 163 11.95 -13.15 1.63
N SER A 164 12.81 -14.00 2.17
CA SER A 164 13.93 -14.60 1.45
C SER A 164 14.08 -16.06 1.90
N PRO A 165 14.49 -17.01 1.03
CA PRO A 165 14.83 -18.36 1.43
C PRO A 165 15.94 -18.42 2.48
N GLU A 166 16.79 -17.41 2.51
CA GLU A 166 17.92 -17.30 3.44
C GLU A 166 17.54 -16.77 4.85
N LEU A 167 16.26 -16.51 5.12
CA LEU A 167 15.81 -16.16 6.46
C LEU A 167 15.99 -17.33 7.44
N PRO A 168 16.15 -17.07 8.75
CA PRO A 168 16.26 -18.12 9.76
C PRO A 168 15.08 -19.10 9.69
N GLU A 169 15.36 -20.41 9.71
CA GLU A 169 14.34 -21.44 9.53
C GLU A 169 13.19 -21.31 10.54
N GLY A 170 13.49 -21.14 11.83
CA GLY A 170 12.46 -20.98 12.86
C GLY A 170 11.56 -19.75 12.64
N PHE A 171 12.05 -18.70 11.97
CA PHE A 171 11.22 -17.57 11.60
C PHE A 171 10.30 -17.90 10.43
N LYS A 172 10.80 -18.62 9.42
CA LYS A 172 9.99 -19.06 8.27
C LYS A 172 8.88 -20.01 8.71
N GLU A 173 9.21 -20.98 9.57
CA GLU A 173 8.22 -21.91 10.14
C GLU A 173 7.15 -21.18 10.95
N PHE A 174 7.55 -20.22 11.78
CA PHE A 174 6.61 -19.44 12.56
C PHE A 174 5.72 -18.56 11.67
N CYS A 175 6.26 -17.90 10.65
CA CYS A 175 5.48 -17.16 9.66
C CYS A 175 4.46 -18.07 8.96
N ALA A 176 4.87 -19.24 8.50
CA ALA A 176 3.97 -20.20 7.86
C ALA A 176 2.84 -20.62 8.80
N LYS A 177 3.16 -20.94 10.07
CA LYS A 177 2.17 -21.27 11.09
C LYS A 177 1.17 -20.13 11.30
N VAL A 178 1.66 -18.90 11.49
CA VAL A 178 0.80 -17.72 11.69
C VAL A 178 -0.10 -17.48 10.46
N SER A 179 0.43 -17.68 9.24
CA SER A 179 -0.36 -17.56 8.02
C SER A 179 -1.52 -18.55 7.98
N ILE A 180 -1.27 -19.81 8.34
CA ILE A 180 -2.30 -20.87 8.37
C ILE A 180 -3.36 -20.56 9.43
N ASP A 181 -2.91 -20.16 10.62
CA ASP A 181 -3.79 -19.98 11.77
C ASP A 181 -4.63 -18.69 11.70
N THR A 182 -4.12 -17.64 11.04
CA THR A 182 -4.71 -16.31 11.16
C THR A 182 -5.08 -15.64 9.83
N SER A 183 -4.47 -16.05 8.72
CA SER A 183 -4.60 -15.39 7.40
C SER A 183 -4.34 -13.86 7.43
N SER A 184 -3.50 -13.38 8.37
CA SER A 184 -3.35 -11.95 8.68
C SER A 184 -1.96 -11.39 8.38
N ILE A 185 -1.13 -12.10 7.62
CA ILE A 185 0.17 -11.61 7.16
C ILE A 185 0.28 -11.71 5.65
N GLN A 186 1.12 -10.85 5.08
CA GLN A 186 1.45 -10.86 3.66
C GLN A 186 2.96 -11.01 3.47
N TYR A 187 3.38 -11.33 2.26
CA TYR A 187 4.77 -11.58 1.92
C TYR A 187 5.20 -10.75 0.72
N GLU A 188 6.42 -10.22 0.79
CA GLU A 188 7.10 -9.56 -0.32
C GLU A 188 8.44 -10.24 -0.59
N ASN A 189 8.83 -10.34 -1.86
CA ASN A 189 10.10 -10.93 -2.23
C ASN A 189 11.27 -9.97 -1.96
N ASP A 190 11.94 -10.15 -0.80
CA ASP A 190 13.02 -9.30 -0.35
C ASP A 190 14.24 -9.33 -1.29
N ASP A 191 14.58 -10.50 -1.81
CA ASP A 191 15.75 -10.63 -2.68
C ASP A 191 15.57 -9.86 -3.99
N LEU A 192 14.39 -9.99 -4.62
CA LEU A 192 14.04 -9.23 -5.82
C LEU A 192 13.99 -7.72 -5.53
N MET A 193 13.37 -7.31 -4.42
CA MET A 193 13.27 -5.89 -4.07
C MET A 193 14.65 -5.27 -3.85
N ARG A 194 15.54 -5.94 -3.12
CA ARG A 194 16.91 -5.47 -2.91
C ARG A 194 17.72 -5.42 -4.21
N GLU A 195 17.57 -6.44 -5.07
CA GLU A 195 18.23 -6.48 -6.36
C GLU A 195 17.78 -5.32 -7.27
N VAL A 196 16.48 -5.14 -7.44
CA VAL A 196 15.92 -4.10 -8.34
C VAL A 196 16.18 -2.69 -7.80
N ARG A 197 16.13 -2.49 -6.51
CA ARG A 197 16.24 -1.17 -5.87
C ARG A 197 17.63 -0.83 -5.36
N GLN A 198 18.53 -1.81 -5.27
CA GLN A 198 19.91 -1.66 -4.73
C GLN A 198 19.89 -1.06 -3.30
N SER A 199 18.88 -1.36 -2.51
CA SER A 199 18.70 -0.90 -1.14
C SER A 199 18.13 -1.99 -0.26
N ASP A 200 18.61 -2.08 0.97
CA ASP A 200 18.10 -2.99 2.01
C ASP A 200 17.32 -2.24 3.10
N ASP A 201 17.26 -0.90 3.01
CA ASP A 201 16.54 -0.05 3.96
C ASP A 201 15.25 0.49 3.33
N TYR A 202 14.25 -0.37 3.27
CA TYR A 202 12.94 -0.04 2.72
C TYR A 202 11.80 -0.57 3.59
N GLY A 203 10.63 -0.01 3.39
CA GLY A 203 9.38 -0.47 3.96
C GLY A 203 8.30 -0.62 2.90
N ILE A 204 7.27 -1.36 3.25
CA ILE A 204 6.06 -1.49 2.47
C ILE A 204 4.97 -0.64 3.12
N ALA A 205 4.28 0.16 2.33
CA ALA A 205 3.12 0.92 2.78
C ALA A 205 1.84 0.28 2.25
N CYS A 206 0.82 0.15 3.08
CA CYS A 206 -0.44 -0.49 2.79
C CYS A 206 -0.22 -1.98 2.42
N CYS A 207 -0.41 -2.33 1.16
CA CYS A 207 -0.30 -3.71 0.68
C CYS A 207 1.03 -3.99 -0.06
N VAL A 208 1.42 -3.12 -1.00
CA VAL A 208 2.55 -3.42 -1.92
C VAL A 208 3.40 -2.21 -2.30
N SER A 209 3.18 -1.07 -1.68
CA SER A 209 3.90 0.15 -2.03
C SER A 209 5.29 0.19 -1.41
N TYR A 210 6.31 -0.01 -2.23
CA TYR A 210 7.70 0.10 -1.82
C TYR A 210 8.15 1.55 -1.65
N GLN A 211 8.90 1.82 -0.59
CA GLN A 211 9.66 3.06 -0.44
C GLN A 211 10.93 2.86 0.38
N GLU A 212 12.00 3.49 -0.04
CA GLU A 212 13.24 3.60 0.73
C GLU A 212 13.03 4.54 1.91
N ILE A 213 13.29 4.06 3.11
CA ILE A 213 13.01 4.80 4.36
C ILE A 213 13.88 6.04 4.44
N GLY A 214 13.25 7.18 4.67
CA GLY A 214 13.91 8.49 4.77
C GLY A 214 14.46 9.05 3.47
N LYS A 215 14.32 8.37 2.32
CA LYS A 215 14.87 8.80 1.03
C LYS A 215 13.86 8.94 -0.08
N GLN A 216 12.74 8.24 0.02
CA GLN A 216 11.71 8.21 -1.01
C GLN A 216 10.34 8.51 -0.43
N ILE A 217 9.52 9.13 -1.27
CA ILE A 217 8.09 9.28 -1.06
C ILE A 217 7.40 8.63 -2.25
N GLN A 218 6.35 7.86 -2.01
CA GLN A 218 5.53 7.31 -3.05
C GLN A 218 4.15 7.94 -3.02
N PHE A 219 3.74 8.46 -4.17
CA PHE A 219 2.38 8.91 -4.36
C PHE A 219 1.57 7.85 -5.11
N PHE A 220 0.49 7.42 -4.49
CA PHE A 220 -0.44 6.45 -5.05
C PHE A 220 -1.86 7.06 -5.01
N GLY A 221 -2.36 7.50 -6.17
CA GLY A 221 -3.61 8.25 -6.25
C GLY A 221 -4.81 7.46 -6.75
N ALA A 222 -4.61 6.43 -7.56
CA ALA A 222 -5.70 5.74 -8.25
C ALA A 222 -5.30 4.35 -8.75
N ARG A 223 -6.31 3.62 -9.26
CA ARG A 223 -6.12 2.38 -10.03
C ARG A 223 -6.86 2.45 -11.34
N CYS A 224 -6.25 1.96 -12.42
CA CYS A 224 -6.92 1.73 -13.69
C CYS A 224 -7.63 0.37 -13.65
N ASN A 225 -8.94 0.35 -13.96
CA ASN A 225 -9.70 -0.89 -14.04
C ASN A 225 -9.64 -1.45 -15.45
N LEU A 226 -8.81 -2.47 -15.66
CA LEU A 226 -8.59 -3.11 -16.96
C LEU A 226 -9.83 -3.84 -17.48
N ALA A 227 -10.61 -4.46 -16.59
CA ALA A 227 -11.85 -5.13 -16.98
C ALA A 227 -12.89 -4.11 -17.47
N LYS A 228 -13.01 -2.96 -16.79
CA LYS A 228 -13.88 -1.86 -17.24
C LYS A 228 -13.42 -1.28 -18.57
N ALA A 229 -12.11 -1.15 -18.77
CA ALA A 229 -11.54 -0.72 -20.04
C ALA A 229 -11.90 -1.67 -21.20
N LEU A 230 -11.92 -2.97 -20.93
CA LEU A 230 -12.35 -3.98 -21.92
C LEU A 230 -13.84 -3.85 -22.26
N LEU A 231 -14.70 -3.61 -21.27
CA LEU A 231 -16.11 -3.33 -21.50
C LEU A 231 -16.32 -2.07 -22.35
N LEU A 232 -15.55 -1.01 -22.10
CA LEU A 232 -15.58 0.18 -22.96
C LEU A 232 -15.17 -0.14 -24.40
N ALA A 233 -14.16 -0.97 -24.58
CA ALA A 233 -13.73 -1.40 -25.92
C ALA A 233 -14.82 -2.17 -26.67
N ILE A 234 -15.53 -3.06 -25.98
CA ILE A 234 -16.64 -3.85 -26.54
C ILE A 234 -17.85 -2.96 -26.87
N ASN A 235 -18.07 -1.90 -26.09
CA ASN A 235 -19.23 -1.00 -26.25
C ASN A 235 -18.91 0.27 -27.05
N GLY A 236 -17.86 0.29 -27.87
CA GLY A 236 -17.52 1.45 -28.71
C GLY A 236 -17.20 2.72 -27.90
N GLY A 237 -16.52 2.57 -26.77
CA GLY A 237 -16.12 3.64 -25.88
C GLY A 237 -17.22 4.14 -24.93
N ARG A 238 -18.39 3.48 -24.88
CA ARG A 238 -19.53 3.85 -24.03
C ARG A 238 -19.57 3.02 -22.76
N CYS A 239 -19.97 3.67 -21.67
CA CYS A 239 -20.22 3.00 -20.39
C CYS A 239 -21.50 2.13 -20.50
N GLU A 240 -21.41 0.86 -20.14
CA GLU A 240 -22.52 -0.10 -20.18
C GLU A 240 -23.69 0.28 -19.27
N ASN A 241 -23.41 0.97 -18.16
CA ASN A 241 -24.44 1.36 -17.19
C ASN A 241 -25.17 2.65 -17.57
N THR A 242 -24.48 3.61 -18.17
CA THR A 242 -25.03 4.96 -18.40
C THR A 242 -25.17 5.32 -19.88
N GLY A 243 -24.57 4.56 -20.78
CA GLY A 243 -24.50 4.89 -22.21
C GLY A 243 -23.58 6.07 -22.55
N THR A 244 -23.00 6.72 -21.54
CA THR A 244 -22.14 7.89 -21.73
C THR A 244 -20.86 7.51 -22.49
N VAL A 245 -20.48 8.33 -23.46
CA VAL A 245 -19.20 8.17 -24.16
C VAL A 245 -18.06 8.56 -23.24
N MET A 246 -17.29 7.57 -22.78
CA MET A 246 -16.13 7.73 -21.92
C MET A 246 -14.84 7.88 -22.73
N VAL A 247 -14.71 7.12 -23.82
CA VAL A 247 -13.58 7.17 -24.74
C VAL A 247 -14.09 7.40 -26.15
N LYS A 248 -13.63 8.47 -26.78
CA LYS A 248 -14.07 8.86 -28.12
C LYS A 248 -13.35 8.04 -29.20
N ASN A 249 -13.95 7.97 -30.38
CA ASN A 249 -13.37 7.37 -31.58
C ASN A 249 -13.05 5.87 -31.47
N ILE A 250 -13.74 5.14 -30.62
CA ILE A 250 -13.67 3.69 -30.57
C ILE A 250 -14.72 3.12 -31.54
N PRO A 251 -14.32 2.29 -32.51
CA PRO A 251 -15.26 1.67 -33.44
C PRO A 251 -16.32 0.82 -32.72
N VAL A 252 -17.54 0.92 -33.18
CA VAL A 252 -18.63 0.06 -32.67
C VAL A 252 -18.47 -1.34 -33.29
N LEU A 253 -18.48 -2.37 -32.44
CA LEU A 253 -18.51 -3.75 -32.92
C LEU A 253 -19.91 -4.09 -33.41
N THR A 254 -20.02 -4.42 -34.69
CA THR A 254 -21.31 -4.67 -35.35
C THR A 254 -21.82 -6.11 -35.20
N SER A 255 -20.90 -7.05 -34.92
CA SER A 255 -21.23 -8.45 -34.67
C SER A 255 -21.48 -8.70 -33.18
N ASP A 256 -22.53 -9.44 -32.86
CA ASP A 256 -22.77 -9.91 -31.49
C ASP A 256 -21.75 -10.98 -31.08
N THR A 257 -21.32 -11.83 -32.01
CA THR A 257 -20.18 -12.74 -31.76
C THR A 257 -18.88 -11.95 -31.82
N LEU A 258 -18.19 -11.90 -30.69
CA LEU A 258 -16.97 -11.13 -30.54
C LEU A 258 -15.79 -11.80 -31.28
N LYS A 259 -15.05 -11.00 -32.03
CA LYS A 259 -13.81 -11.43 -32.68
C LYS A 259 -12.62 -10.85 -31.93
N PHE A 260 -11.67 -11.70 -31.60
CA PHE A 260 -10.52 -11.36 -30.77
C PHE A 260 -9.75 -10.15 -31.30
N GLU A 261 -9.45 -10.11 -32.60
CA GLU A 261 -8.65 -9.04 -33.22
C GLU A 261 -9.38 -7.67 -33.16
N GLU A 262 -10.68 -7.67 -33.43
CA GLU A 262 -11.49 -6.44 -33.38
C GLU A 262 -11.59 -5.90 -31.95
N VAL A 263 -11.76 -6.80 -30.96
CA VAL A 263 -11.80 -6.43 -29.54
C VAL A 263 -10.45 -5.92 -29.07
N MET A 264 -9.35 -6.59 -29.43
CA MET A 264 -7.99 -6.18 -29.06
C MET A 264 -7.61 -4.82 -29.65
N ASP A 265 -7.97 -4.57 -30.91
CA ASP A 265 -7.72 -3.26 -31.53
C ASP A 265 -8.43 -2.13 -30.80
N ASN A 266 -9.69 -2.34 -30.43
CA ASN A 266 -10.44 -1.37 -29.65
C ASN A 266 -9.87 -1.24 -28.25
N TYR A 267 -9.48 -2.35 -27.62
CA TYR A 267 -8.95 -2.37 -26.26
C TYR A 267 -7.63 -1.60 -26.16
N LYS A 268 -6.71 -1.80 -27.11
CA LYS A 268 -5.48 -1.02 -27.20
C LYS A 268 -5.74 0.50 -27.30
N LYS A 269 -6.72 0.92 -28.13
CA LYS A 269 -7.09 2.33 -28.24
C LYS A 269 -7.62 2.90 -26.93
N VAL A 270 -8.47 2.13 -26.24
CA VAL A 270 -8.99 2.51 -24.91
C VAL A 270 -7.87 2.61 -23.90
N LEU A 271 -6.95 1.63 -23.84
CA LEU A 271 -5.84 1.63 -22.89
C LEU A 271 -4.88 2.81 -23.12
N ILE A 272 -4.58 3.15 -24.38
CA ILE A 272 -3.75 4.33 -24.71
C ILE A 272 -4.38 5.60 -24.17
N GLU A 273 -5.68 5.80 -24.36
CA GLU A 273 -6.36 6.99 -23.84
C GLU A 273 -6.43 7.00 -22.32
N ILE A 274 -6.69 5.85 -21.68
CA ILE A 274 -6.67 5.73 -20.23
C ILE A 274 -5.27 6.03 -19.69
N ALA A 275 -4.21 5.50 -20.28
CA ALA A 275 -2.84 5.75 -19.86
C ALA A 275 -2.50 7.25 -19.94
N ARG A 276 -2.92 7.93 -21.01
CA ARG A 276 -2.76 9.38 -21.17
C ARG A 276 -3.47 10.14 -20.05
N VAL A 277 -4.76 9.88 -19.86
CA VAL A 277 -5.58 10.56 -18.83
C VAL A 277 -5.04 10.26 -17.42
N TYR A 278 -4.66 9.01 -17.17
CA TYR A 278 -4.12 8.59 -15.87
C TYR A 278 -2.81 9.33 -15.55
N ASN A 279 -1.88 9.39 -16.51
CA ASN A 279 -0.63 10.11 -16.34
C ASN A 279 -0.85 11.61 -16.10
N GLU A 280 -1.73 12.26 -16.88
CA GLU A 280 -2.07 13.67 -16.71
C GLU A 280 -2.71 13.93 -15.33
N ALA A 281 -3.66 13.11 -14.92
CA ALA A 281 -4.32 13.23 -13.63
C ALA A 281 -3.33 13.07 -12.46
N MET A 282 -2.46 12.05 -12.51
CA MET A 282 -1.45 11.81 -11.49
C MET A 282 -0.47 12.99 -11.36
N ASN A 283 -0.03 13.55 -12.47
CA ASN A 283 0.85 14.73 -12.47
C ASN A 283 0.17 15.96 -11.87
N ILE A 284 -1.11 16.19 -12.19
CA ILE A 284 -1.88 17.31 -11.64
C ILE A 284 -2.06 17.14 -10.13
N ILE A 285 -2.45 15.97 -9.67
CA ILE A 285 -2.67 15.67 -8.25
C ILE A 285 -1.36 15.85 -7.49
N HIS A 286 -0.27 15.29 -8.01
CA HIS A 286 1.06 15.41 -7.40
C HIS A 286 1.52 16.87 -7.30
N TYR A 287 1.37 17.63 -8.38
CA TYR A 287 1.65 19.07 -8.38
C TYR A 287 0.84 19.82 -7.32
N MET A 288 -0.43 19.50 -7.14
CA MET A 288 -1.28 20.13 -6.13
C MET A 288 -0.83 19.80 -4.70
N HIS A 289 -0.43 18.57 -4.45
CA HIS A 289 0.14 18.17 -3.15
C HIS A 289 1.43 18.94 -2.86
N ASP A 290 2.37 18.98 -3.79
CA ASP A 290 3.60 19.75 -3.66
C ASP A 290 3.35 21.24 -3.43
N LYS A 291 2.45 21.83 -4.19
CA LYS A 291 2.12 23.24 -4.11
C LYS A 291 1.60 23.66 -2.73
N TYR A 292 0.81 22.81 -2.11
CA TYR A 292 0.19 23.10 -0.81
C TYR A 292 0.96 22.49 0.37
N TYR A 293 2.17 22.00 0.15
CA TYR A 293 3.07 21.49 1.19
C TYR A 293 2.53 20.30 1.97
N TYR A 294 1.60 19.57 1.39
CA TYR A 294 0.97 18.43 2.02
C TYR A 294 1.99 17.40 2.56
N GLU A 295 3.09 17.16 1.83
CA GLU A 295 4.11 16.17 2.17
C GLU A 295 5.32 16.76 2.91
N LYS A 296 5.45 18.10 2.99
CA LYS A 296 6.68 18.74 3.47
C LYS A 296 7.00 18.50 4.94
N ALA A 297 6.02 18.37 5.80
CA ALA A 297 6.30 18.12 7.19
C ALA A 297 6.60 16.65 7.44
N GLN A 298 5.99 15.73 6.66
CA GLN A 298 6.44 14.34 6.63
C GLN A 298 7.90 14.24 6.22
N MET A 299 8.33 15.08 5.28
CA MET A 299 9.70 15.17 4.80
C MET A 299 10.69 15.79 5.80
N ALA A 300 10.23 16.33 6.93
CA ALA A 300 11.12 16.83 7.98
C ALA A 300 12.02 15.74 8.59
N LEU A 301 11.62 14.47 8.42
CA LEU A 301 12.35 13.28 8.89
C LEU A 301 13.05 12.51 7.77
N VAL A 302 13.07 13.06 6.55
CA VAL A 302 13.69 12.45 5.38
C VAL A 302 14.79 13.34 4.81
N ASP A 303 15.50 12.84 3.82
CA ASP A 303 16.57 13.54 3.13
C ASP A 303 16.11 14.89 2.54
N THR A 304 17.02 15.82 2.44
CA THR A 304 16.75 17.17 1.90
C THR A 304 16.37 17.18 0.42
N ASN A 305 16.64 16.11 -0.29
CA ASN A 305 16.29 15.92 -1.70
C ASN A 305 15.72 14.51 -1.93
N PRO A 306 14.52 14.23 -1.43
CA PRO A 306 13.91 12.91 -1.56
C PRO A 306 13.52 12.63 -3.00
N ARG A 307 13.57 11.36 -3.39
CA ARG A 307 13.02 10.89 -4.66
C ARG A 307 11.52 10.69 -4.52
N ILE A 308 10.77 11.27 -5.43
CA ILE A 308 9.31 11.14 -5.47
C ILE A 308 8.96 10.14 -6.56
N ASN A 309 8.22 9.10 -6.19
CA ASN A 309 7.76 8.05 -7.09
C ASN A 309 6.25 8.17 -7.28
N LEU A 310 5.79 8.04 -8.52
CA LEU A 310 4.38 7.89 -8.83
C LEU A 310 4.06 6.41 -9.01
N ALA A 311 3.08 5.91 -8.27
CA ALA A 311 2.62 4.54 -8.40
C ALA A 311 1.36 4.46 -9.27
N TYR A 312 1.47 3.79 -10.40
CA TYR A 312 0.36 3.57 -11.34
C TYR A 312 -0.20 2.16 -11.12
N GLY A 313 -1.23 2.07 -10.28
CA GLY A 313 -1.90 0.80 -10.00
C GLY A 313 -2.83 0.37 -11.12
N VAL A 314 -2.95 -0.95 -11.30
CA VAL A 314 -3.94 -1.58 -12.16
C VAL A 314 -4.81 -2.55 -11.35
N ALA A 315 -6.05 -2.74 -11.76
CA ALA A 315 -6.98 -3.70 -11.16
C ALA A 315 -7.70 -4.48 -12.26
N GLY A 316 -8.13 -5.70 -11.95
CA GLY A 316 -8.89 -6.54 -12.87
C GLY A 316 -8.06 -7.18 -13.99
N LEU A 317 -6.75 -7.37 -13.80
CA LEU A 317 -5.89 -8.02 -14.80
C LEU A 317 -6.37 -9.45 -15.09
N SER A 318 -6.57 -10.28 -14.08
CA SER A 318 -7.07 -11.65 -14.25
C SER A 318 -8.40 -11.71 -14.97
N ILE A 319 -9.34 -10.81 -14.63
CA ILE A 319 -10.65 -10.73 -15.29
C ILE A 319 -10.50 -10.34 -16.76
N ALA A 320 -9.63 -9.37 -17.06
CA ALA A 320 -9.36 -8.97 -18.44
C ALA A 320 -8.73 -10.11 -19.25
N LEU A 321 -7.78 -10.84 -18.67
CA LEU A 321 -7.11 -11.98 -19.32
C LEU A 321 -8.06 -13.15 -19.55
N ASP A 322 -8.87 -13.52 -18.58
CA ASP A 322 -9.87 -14.58 -18.74
C ASP A 322 -10.91 -14.21 -19.80
N SER A 323 -11.33 -12.95 -19.83
CA SER A 323 -12.26 -12.45 -20.85
C SER A 323 -11.65 -12.47 -22.26
N LEU A 324 -10.41 -12.04 -22.39
CA LEU A 324 -9.68 -12.11 -23.67
C LEU A 324 -9.42 -13.54 -24.11
N SER A 325 -9.10 -14.43 -23.18
CA SER A 325 -8.93 -15.85 -23.43
C SER A 325 -10.24 -16.49 -23.91
N ALA A 326 -11.36 -16.20 -23.24
CA ALA A 326 -12.68 -16.64 -23.68
C ALA A 326 -13.00 -16.18 -25.11
N ILE A 327 -12.76 -14.90 -25.44
CA ILE A 327 -13.00 -14.35 -26.77
C ILE A 327 -12.09 -14.99 -27.83
N LYS A 328 -10.87 -15.37 -27.45
CA LYS A 328 -9.88 -15.96 -28.37
C LYS A 328 -10.09 -17.45 -28.61
N TYR A 329 -10.45 -18.21 -27.59
CA TYR A 329 -10.44 -19.67 -27.63
C TYR A 329 -11.83 -20.33 -27.56
N ALA A 330 -12.86 -19.58 -27.16
CA ALA A 330 -14.24 -19.98 -27.15
C ALA A 330 -15.08 -19.10 -28.09
N LYS A 331 -16.38 -19.35 -28.19
CA LYS A 331 -17.31 -18.48 -28.89
C LYS A 331 -18.03 -17.61 -27.87
N VAL A 332 -17.78 -16.32 -27.88
CA VAL A 332 -18.42 -15.35 -26.99
C VAL A 332 -19.40 -14.49 -27.77
N THR A 333 -20.67 -14.50 -27.34
CA THR A 333 -21.73 -13.69 -27.92
C THR A 333 -22.20 -12.65 -26.91
N ALA A 334 -22.14 -11.36 -27.29
CA ALA A 334 -22.61 -10.26 -26.48
C ALA A 334 -24.15 -10.12 -26.58
N ARG A 335 -24.85 -10.12 -25.46
CA ARG A 335 -26.26 -9.76 -25.39
C ARG A 335 -26.35 -8.24 -25.23
N ARG A 336 -26.98 -7.60 -26.20
CA ARG A 336 -27.09 -6.15 -26.26
C ARG A 336 -28.53 -5.70 -26.02
N ASN A 337 -28.68 -4.57 -25.36
CA ASN A 337 -29.99 -3.89 -25.21
C ASN A 337 -30.37 -3.05 -26.46
N ASP A 338 -31.53 -2.44 -26.42
CA ASP A 338 -32.11 -1.67 -27.54
C ASP A 338 -31.23 -0.49 -28.02
N ILE A 339 -30.33 0.01 -27.17
CA ILE A 339 -29.39 1.08 -27.52
C ILE A 339 -28.00 0.55 -27.89
N GLY A 340 -27.87 -0.78 -28.02
CA GLY A 340 -26.64 -1.47 -28.45
C GLY A 340 -25.56 -1.58 -27.38
N LEU A 341 -25.91 -1.46 -26.10
CA LEU A 341 -24.98 -1.70 -24.98
C LEU A 341 -25.06 -3.15 -24.52
N THR A 342 -23.90 -3.71 -24.18
CA THR A 342 -23.79 -5.09 -23.71
C THR A 342 -24.29 -5.20 -22.28
N GLU A 343 -25.25 -6.09 -22.03
CA GLU A 343 -25.83 -6.42 -20.72
C GLU A 343 -25.31 -7.77 -20.18
N GLY A 344 -24.69 -8.57 -21.03
CA GLY A 344 -24.14 -9.87 -20.64
C GLY A 344 -23.47 -10.58 -21.81
N PHE A 345 -22.93 -11.75 -21.52
CA PHE A 345 -22.22 -12.57 -22.47
C PHE A 345 -22.68 -14.04 -22.36
N ASP A 346 -22.82 -14.68 -23.51
CA ASP A 346 -23.01 -16.15 -23.60
C ASP A 346 -21.71 -16.74 -24.12
N ILE A 347 -21.19 -17.76 -23.44
CA ILE A 347 -19.91 -18.38 -23.76
C ILE A 347 -20.18 -19.85 -24.10
N GLU A 348 -19.75 -20.24 -25.31
CA GLU A 348 -19.83 -21.62 -25.81
C GLU A 348 -18.41 -22.17 -26.02
N GLY A 349 -18.05 -23.25 -25.33
CA GLY A 349 -16.73 -23.89 -25.42
C GLY A 349 -15.86 -23.64 -24.19
N GLU A 350 -14.72 -24.34 -24.15
CA GLU A 350 -13.72 -24.23 -23.09
C GLU A 350 -12.61 -23.26 -23.50
N PHE A 351 -12.02 -22.60 -22.51
CA PHE A 351 -10.90 -21.71 -22.69
C PHE A 351 -9.94 -21.78 -21.51
N PRO A 352 -8.64 -21.57 -21.70
CA PRO A 352 -7.69 -21.53 -20.59
C PRO A 352 -7.89 -20.28 -19.73
N CYS A 353 -7.74 -20.43 -18.40
CA CYS A 353 -7.88 -19.37 -17.42
C CYS A 353 -6.53 -18.96 -16.83
N PHE A 354 -6.38 -17.66 -16.55
CA PHE A 354 -5.21 -17.11 -15.88
C PHE A 354 -5.05 -17.66 -14.47
N GLY A 355 -3.78 -17.79 -14.02
CA GLY A 355 -3.47 -18.32 -12.69
C GLY A 355 -3.42 -19.83 -12.58
N ASN A 356 -3.56 -20.56 -13.70
CA ASN A 356 -3.48 -22.00 -13.77
C ASN A 356 -2.24 -22.52 -14.52
N ASP A 357 -1.17 -21.73 -14.54
CA ASP A 357 0.11 -22.07 -15.22
C ASP A 357 -0.12 -22.54 -16.67
N ASN A 358 -0.82 -21.68 -17.43
CA ASN A 358 -1.13 -21.93 -18.83
C ASN A 358 -0.51 -20.89 -19.75
N ASP A 359 0.54 -21.28 -20.46
CA ASP A 359 1.32 -20.42 -21.36
C ASP A 359 0.47 -19.58 -22.32
N LYS A 360 -0.67 -20.09 -22.80
CA LYS A 360 -1.53 -19.38 -23.76
C LYS A 360 -2.14 -18.11 -23.14
N VAL A 361 -2.50 -18.17 -21.86
CA VAL A 361 -3.07 -17.01 -21.13
C VAL A 361 -1.96 -16.16 -20.57
N ASP A 362 -0.87 -16.75 -20.11
CA ASP A 362 0.28 -16.03 -19.57
C ASP A 362 0.92 -15.13 -20.64
N HIS A 363 1.07 -15.64 -21.87
CA HIS A 363 1.51 -14.81 -23.01
C HIS A 363 0.55 -13.68 -23.34
N LEU A 364 -0.78 -13.89 -23.25
CA LEU A 364 -1.75 -12.78 -23.37
C LEU A 364 -1.54 -11.71 -22.29
N GLY A 365 -1.18 -12.14 -21.07
CA GLY A 365 -0.87 -11.24 -19.98
C GLY A 365 0.38 -10.41 -20.24
N VAL A 366 1.43 -11.05 -20.73
CA VAL A 366 2.67 -10.38 -21.14
C VAL A 366 2.38 -9.35 -22.24
N ASP A 367 1.68 -9.75 -23.30
CA ASP A 367 1.32 -8.87 -24.42
C ASP A 367 0.43 -7.68 -24.02
N LEU A 368 -0.34 -7.81 -22.94
CA LEU A 368 -1.21 -6.75 -22.43
C LEU A 368 -0.44 -5.72 -21.59
N VAL A 369 0.61 -6.15 -20.89
CA VAL A 369 1.38 -5.31 -19.96
C VAL A 369 2.51 -4.58 -20.68
N TYR A 370 3.09 -5.16 -21.75
CA TYR A 370 4.12 -4.57 -22.59
C TYR A 370 3.52 -3.81 -23.78
#